data_903dbf04bc31e5e68f1307486023556f
#
_entry.id   903dbf04bc31e5e68f1307486023556f
#
_cell.length_a   1.000
_cell.length_b   1.000
_cell.length_c   1.000
_cell.angle_alpha   90.00
_cell.angle_beta   90.00
_cell.angle_gamma   90.00
#
_symmetry.space_group_name_H-M   'P 1'
#
loop_
_entity.id
_entity.type
_entity.pdbx_description
1 polymer ?
#
loop_
_entity_poly.entity_id
_entity_poly.type
_entity_poly.pdbx_seq_one_letter_code
_entity_poly.pdbx_strand_id
1 'polypeptide(L)'
;LLAVFIATSDVLVGNRSLMQDYGVKLPSLEYEQHHTVNQRRMIYLAVSGKLFAMFQVAYQRDPDTAAVLDSLRHSGLSLIVDCDDFNCDTALLEAAYSLPAGAVKVLNTAEHELMNPATAWLPESDGNMLHLGSFASFVGGLEAAAGAAEGERKSAVVVTASVLISCVLGVLLTLTGGLATLPLPALVLYQAAWCVLAMIFPLFQRY
;
A
#
# COMPACT_ATOMS: atom_id res chain seq x y z
N LEU A 1 -2.97 -23.28 -6.76
CA LEU A 1 -3.46 -24.62 -7.14
C LEU A 1 -2.32 -25.61 -6.95
N LEU A 2 -2.39 -26.46 -5.91
CA LEU A 2 -1.37 -27.49 -5.71
C LEU A 2 -2.00 -28.87 -6.02
N ALA A 3 -1.69 -29.39 -7.21
CA ALA A 3 -1.93 -30.79 -7.54
C ALA A 3 -0.58 -31.51 -7.55
N VAL A 4 -0.40 -32.49 -6.68
CA VAL A 4 0.83 -33.29 -6.58
C VAL A 4 0.50 -34.74 -6.89
N PHE A 5 1.24 -35.33 -7.83
CA PHE A 5 1.15 -36.76 -8.13
C PHE A 5 2.22 -37.50 -7.31
N ILE A 6 1.78 -38.28 -6.34
CA ILE A 6 2.67 -39.13 -5.54
C ILE A 6 2.42 -40.60 -5.89
N ALA A 7 3.41 -41.23 -6.48
CA ALA A 7 3.36 -42.61 -6.95
C ALA A 7 2.28 -42.81 -8.03
N THR A 8 1.21 -43.53 -7.80
CA THR A 8 0.13 -43.79 -8.76
C THR A 8 -1.21 -43.17 -8.33
N SER A 9 -1.20 -42.28 -7.34
CA SER A 9 -2.41 -41.69 -6.78
C SER A 9 -2.45 -40.18 -6.99
N ASP A 10 -3.56 -39.67 -7.50
CA ASP A 10 -3.83 -38.24 -7.61
C ASP A 10 -4.08 -37.67 -6.23
N VAL A 11 -3.30 -36.69 -5.82
CA VAL A 11 -3.44 -35.99 -4.55
C VAL A 11 -3.86 -34.56 -4.82
N LEU A 12 -4.98 -34.13 -4.23
CA LEU A 12 -5.51 -32.78 -4.29
C LEU A 12 -5.43 -32.15 -2.90
N VAL A 13 -4.88 -30.94 -2.83
CA VAL A 13 -4.88 -30.13 -1.61
C VAL A 13 -5.43 -28.75 -1.95
N GLY A 14 -6.44 -28.31 -1.21
CA GLY A 14 -7.03 -27.00 -1.49
C GLY A 14 -8.27 -26.72 -0.64
N ASN A 15 -8.99 -25.68 -1.03
CA ASN A 15 -10.24 -25.28 -0.40
C ASN A 15 -11.45 -26.09 -0.92
N ARG A 16 -12.64 -25.74 -0.41
CA ARG A 16 -13.90 -26.39 -0.80
C ARG A 16 -14.18 -26.27 -2.30
N SER A 17 -13.93 -25.11 -2.90
CA SER A 17 -14.19 -24.87 -4.32
C SER A 17 -13.37 -25.84 -5.20
N LEU A 18 -12.07 -25.94 -4.94
CA LEU A 18 -11.21 -26.89 -5.66
C LEU A 18 -11.72 -28.33 -5.56
N MET A 19 -12.11 -28.75 -4.37
CA MET A 19 -12.61 -30.11 -4.17
C MET A 19 -13.92 -30.36 -4.93
N GLN A 20 -14.80 -29.37 -5.00
CA GLN A 20 -16.07 -29.46 -5.75
C GLN A 20 -15.81 -29.52 -7.26
N ASP A 21 -14.87 -28.74 -7.77
CA ASP A 21 -14.49 -28.74 -9.20
C ASP A 21 -13.97 -30.12 -9.65
N TYR A 22 -13.30 -30.83 -8.74
CA TYR A 22 -12.84 -32.19 -8.97
C TYR A 22 -13.80 -33.29 -8.52
N GLY A 23 -15.03 -32.95 -8.17
CA GLY A 23 -16.10 -33.91 -7.83
C GLY A 23 -15.89 -34.67 -6.51
N VAL A 24 -15.03 -34.18 -5.62
CA VAL A 24 -14.78 -34.78 -4.31
C VAL A 24 -16.00 -34.55 -3.39
N LYS A 25 -16.53 -35.59 -2.77
CA LYS A 25 -17.62 -35.47 -1.80
C LYS A 25 -17.09 -34.87 -0.50
N LEU A 26 -17.65 -33.73 -0.12
CA LEU A 26 -17.29 -32.98 1.09
C LEU A 26 -18.41 -33.07 2.16
N PRO A 27 -18.09 -32.82 3.43
CA PRO A 27 -19.07 -32.59 4.49
C PRO A 27 -20.01 -31.43 4.18
N SER A 28 -21.09 -31.30 4.93
CA SER A 28 -22.05 -30.21 4.78
C SER A 28 -21.36 -28.86 5.02
N LEU A 29 -21.86 -27.81 4.36
CA LEU A 29 -21.38 -26.45 4.56
C LEU A 29 -21.55 -25.99 6.02
N GLU A 30 -22.59 -26.46 6.67
CA GLU A 30 -22.90 -26.16 8.07
C GLU A 30 -21.81 -26.70 9.02
N TYR A 31 -21.28 -27.89 8.74
CA TYR A 31 -20.14 -28.45 9.46
C TYR A 31 -18.89 -27.58 9.30
N GLU A 32 -18.61 -27.13 8.08
CA GLU A 32 -17.49 -26.26 7.80
C GLU A 32 -17.62 -24.90 8.51
N GLN A 33 -18.78 -24.26 8.42
CA GLN A 33 -19.05 -22.98 9.07
C GLN A 33 -18.87 -23.03 10.59
N HIS A 34 -19.25 -24.15 11.20
CA HIS A 34 -19.06 -24.33 12.65
C HIS A 34 -17.58 -24.35 13.05
N HIS A 35 -16.69 -24.78 12.15
CA HIS A 35 -15.26 -24.92 12.40
C HIS A 35 -14.44 -23.72 11.86
N THR A 36 -15.00 -22.84 11.02
CA THR A 36 -14.32 -21.69 10.43
C THR A 36 -14.49 -20.38 11.22
N VAL A 37 -14.87 -20.46 12.48
CA VAL A 37 -15.00 -19.30 13.37
C VAL A 37 -13.61 -18.71 13.68
N ASN A 38 -13.53 -17.40 13.90
CA ASN A 38 -12.31 -16.69 14.30
C ASN A 38 -11.16 -16.76 13.28
N GLN A 39 -11.44 -16.42 12.02
CA GLN A 39 -10.44 -16.35 10.94
C GLN A 39 -9.78 -17.70 10.61
N ARG A 40 -10.38 -18.81 11.04
CA ARG A 40 -9.92 -20.14 10.66
C ARG A 40 -10.47 -20.50 9.30
N ARG A 41 -9.69 -21.25 8.53
CA ARG A 41 -10.05 -21.76 7.20
C ARG A 41 -9.83 -23.27 7.16
N MET A 42 -10.61 -23.94 6.31
CA MET A 42 -10.47 -25.38 6.10
C MET A 42 -9.63 -25.66 4.87
N ILE A 43 -8.67 -26.55 5.01
CA ILE A 43 -7.90 -27.12 3.91
C ILE A 43 -8.27 -28.59 3.82
N TYR A 44 -8.58 -29.03 2.61
CA TYR A 44 -8.98 -30.39 2.32
C TYR A 44 -7.83 -31.11 1.61
N LEU A 45 -7.63 -32.35 1.97
CA LEU A 45 -6.74 -33.29 1.30
C LEU A 45 -7.60 -34.42 0.74
N ALA A 46 -7.55 -34.60 -0.57
CA ALA A 46 -8.20 -35.73 -1.24
C ALA A 46 -7.14 -36.59 -1.94
N VAL A 47 -7.37 -37.88 -1.91
CA VAL A 47 -6.54 -38.90 -2.56
C VAL A 47 -7.44 -39.75 -3.46
N SER A 48 -7.06 -39.86 -4.75
CA SER A 48 -7.83 -40.62 -5.75
C SER A 48 -9.32 -40.27 -5.74
N GLY A 49 -9.66 -38.98 -5.69
CA GLY A 49 -11.02 -38.47 -5.73
C GLY A 49 -11.83 -38.66 -4.44
N LYS A 50 -11.22 -39.12 -3.35
CA LYS A 50 -11.89 -39.28 -2.04
C LYS A 50 -11.25 -38.34 -1.00
N LEU A 51 -12.11 -37.73 -0.20
CA LEU A 51 -11.66 -36.94 0.94
C LEU A 51 -10.90 -37.85 1.93
N PHE A 52 -9.63 -37.48 2.18
CA PHE A 52 -8.75 -38.21 3.08
C PHE A 52 -8.61 -37.53 4.44
N ALA A 53 -8.39 -36.19 4.42
CA ALA A 53 -8.19 -35.40 5.63
C ALA A 53 -8.73 -33.98 5.47
N MET A 54 -9.02 -33.35 6.60
CA MET A 54 -9.37 -31.94 6.70
C MET A 54 -8.49 -31.29 7.76
N PHE A 55 -7.92 -30.15 7.43
CA PHE A 55 -7.07 -29.38 8.32
C PHE A 55 -7.71 -28.03 8.60
N GLN A 56 -7.77 -27.64 9.84
CA GLN A 56 -8.18 -26.31 10.25
C GLN A 56 -6.94 -25.46 10.43
N VAL A 57 -6.82 -24.41 9.63
CA VAL A 57 -5.71 -23.45 9.67
C VAL A 57 -6.18 -22.15 10.30
N ALA A 58 -5.43 -21.66 11.26
CA ALA A 58 -5.65 -20.34 11.87
C ALA A 58 -4.63 -19.36 11.32
N TYR A 59 -5.11 -18.25 10.77
CA TYR A 59 -4.27 -17.15 10.34
C TYR A 59 -4.03 -16.22 11.52
N GLN A 60 -2.77 -15.94 11.80
CA GLN A 60 -2.39 -15.03 12.86
C GLN A 60 -1.98 -13.67 12.28
N ARG A 61 -2.44 -12.63 12.93
CA ARG A 61 -2.05 -11.26 12.60
C ARG A 61 -0.58 -11.05 12.94
N ASP A 62 0.19 -10.60 11.96
CA ASP A 62 1.54 -10.12 12.18
C ASP A 62 1.48 -8.65 12.66
N PRO A 63 2.09 -8.33 13.84
CA PRO A 63 2.02 -6.99 14.42
C PRO A 63 2.73 -5.93 13.56
N ASP A 64 3.83 -6.28 12.90
CA ASP A 64 4.58 -5.34 12.07
C ASP A 64 3.79 -4.97 10.82
N THR A 65 3.20 -5.96 10.16
CA THR A 65 2.30 -5.74 9.03
C THR A 65 1.06 -4.92 9.45
N ALA A 66 0.55 -5.13 10.66
CA ALA A 66 -0.60 -4.39 11.16
C ALA A 66 -0.30 -2.89 11.33
N ALA A 67 0.86 -2.56 11.89
CA ALA A 67 1.28 -1.16 12.04
C ALA A 67 1.43 -0.47 10.68
N VAL A 68 2.00 -1.19 9.70
CA VAL A 68 2.18 -0.68 8.33
C VAL A 68 0.85 -0.45 7.63
N LEU A 69 -0.10 -1.37 7.76
CA LEU A 69 -1.44 -1.22 7.16
C LEU A 69 -2.23 -0.06 7.78
N ASP A 70 -2.06 0.19 9.08
CA ASP A 70 -2.66 1.35 9.73
C ASP A 70 -2.06 2.67 9.23
N SER A 71 -0.76 2.71 9.01
CA SER A 71 -0.05 3.86 8.40
C SER A 71 -0.53 4.14 6.98
N LEU A 72 -0.60 3.12 6.12
CA LEU A 72 -1.14 3.23 4.76
C LEU A 72 -2.56 3.78 4.72
N ARG A 73 -3.40 3.36 5.65
CA ARG A 73 -4.77 3.85 5.77
C ARG A 73 -4.83 5.36 5.97
N HIS A 74 -3.93 5.92 6.79
CA HIS A 74 -3.84 7.37 7.02
C HIS A 74 -3.31 8.13 5.79
N SER A 75 -2.53 7.47 4.94
CA SER A 75 -2.01 8.04 3.70
C SER A 75 -3.00 8.02 2.52
N GLY A 76 -4.19 7.43 2.70
CA GLY A 76 -5.23 7.33 1.67
C GLY A 76 -4.87 6.38 0.52
N LEU A 77 -3.91 5.49 0.73
CA LEU A 77 -3.50 4.47 -0.25
C LEU A 77 -4.33 3.21 -0.08
N SER A 78 -4.74 2.60 -1.19
CA SER A 78 -5.37 1.27 -1.23
C SER A 78 -4.34 0.24 -1.67
N LEU A 79 -4.42 -0.94 -1.07
CA LEU A 79 -3.49 -2.03 -1.32
C LEU A 79 -4.14 -3.09 -2.20
N ILE A 80 -3.45 -3.47 -3.28
CA ILE A 80 -3.79 -4.65 -4.07
C ILE A 80 -2.78 -5.74 -3.68
N VAL A 81 -3.30 -6.87 -3.22
CA VAL A 81 -2.49 -8.02 -2.78
C VAL A 81 -2.63 -9.13 -3.81
N ASP A 82 -1.50 -9.55 -4.34
CA ASP A 82 -1.38 -10.78 -5.11
C ASP A 82 -0.86 -11.88 -4.19
N CYS A 83 -1.67 -12.92 -4.00
CA CYS A 83 -1.40 -13.95 -3.01
C CYS A 83 -1.62 -15.34 -3.60
N ASP A 84 -0.63 -16.21 -3.48
CA ASP A 84 -0.71 -17.60 -3.92
C ASP A 84 -1.51 -18.50 -2.98
N ASP A 85 -1.87 -18.02 -1.78
CA ASP A 85 -2.69 -18.76 -0.83
C ASP A 85 -4.16 -18.73 -1.25
N PHE A 86 -4.69 -19.88 -1.63
CA PHE A 86 -6.07 -20.05 -2.07
C PHE A 86 -7.14 -19.76 -0.98
N ASN A 87 -6.74 -19.62 0.27
CA ASN A 87 -7.61 -19.21 1.38
C ASN A 87 -7.50 -17.71 1.70
N CYS A 88 -6.54 -17.01 1.11
CA CYS A 88 -6.39 -15.58 1.28
C CYS A 88 -7.44 -14.86 0.43
N ASP A 89 -8.38 -14.21 1.08
CA ASP A 89 -9.38 -13.38 0.45
C ASP A 89 -9.45 -11.99 1.13
N THR A 90 -10.06 -11.04 0.45
CA THR A 90 -10.22 -9.67 0.94
C THR A 90 -10.88 -9.64 2.32
N ALA A 91 -11.93 -10.47 2.53
CA ALA A 91 -12.66 -10.50 3.80
C ALA A 91 -11.80 -11.01 4.96
N LEU A 92 -10.91 -11.98 4.70
CA LEU A 92 -9.95 -12.48 5.69
C LEU A 92 -8.98 -11.37 6.12
N LEU A 93 -8.41 -10.64 5.16
CA LEU A 93 -7.45 -9.57 5.45
C LEU A 93 -8.12 -8.39 6.16
N GLU A 94 -9.29 -7.96 5.69
CA GLU A 94 -10.06 -6.89 6.34
C GLU A 94 -10.42 -7.27 7.78
N ALA A 95 -10.87 -8.50 8.03
CA ALA A 95 -11.19 -8.97 9.37
C ALA A 95 -9.94 -9.13 10.26
N ALA A 96 -8.85 -9.71 9.72
CA ALA A 96 -7.61 -9.95 10.46
C ALA A 96 -6.95 -8.65 10.93
N TYR A 97 -6.95 -7.63 10.07
CA TYR A 97 -6.28 -6.37 10.33
C TYR A 97 -7.23 -5.23 10.71
N SER A 98 -8.53 -5.51 10.86
CA SER A 98 -9.56 -4.52 11.19
C SER A 98 -9.59 -3.34 10.21
N LEU A 99 -9.44 -3.64 8.93
CA LEU A 99 -9.41 -2.64 7.87
C LEU A 99 -10.83 -2.26 7.43
N PRO A 100 -11.05 -1.03 6.99
CA PRO A 100 -12.32 -0.65 6.38
C PRO A 100 -12.52 -1.37 5.04
N ALA A 101 -13.76 -1.58 4.64
CA ALA A 101 -14.10 -2.16 3.36
C ALA A 101 -13.47 -1.38 2.19
N GLY A 102 -12.77 -2.10 1.31
CA GLY A 102 -12.09 -1.54 0.15
C GLY A 102 -10.70 -0.95 0.40
N ALA A 103 -10.16 -1.05 1.61
CA ALA A 103 -8.78 -0.66 1.89
C ALA A 103 -7.75 -1.63 1.29
N VAL A 104 -8.13 -2.91 1.20
CA VAL A 104 -7.32 -3.98 0.62
C VAL A 104 -8.17 -4.72 -0.40
N LYS A 105 -7.58 -5.08 -1.53
CA LYS A 105 -8.16 -5.98 -2.53
C LYS A 105 -7.20 -7.13 -2.78
N VAL A 106 -7.65 -8.37 -2.57
CA VAL A 106 -6.91 -9.57 -2.98
C VAL A 106 -7.34 -9.92 -4.40
N LEU A 107 -6.36 -10.13 -5.28
CA LEU A 107 -6.60 -10.52 -6.67
C LEU A 107 -7.15 -11.95 -6.72
N ASN A 108 -8.18 -12.15 -7.53
CA ASN A 108 -8.63 -13.49 -7.88
C ASN A 108 -7.77 -14.05 -9.03
N THR A 109 -7.90 -15.35 -9.33
CA THR A 109 -7.10 -16.04 -10.35
C THR A 109 -7.17 -15.36 -11.72
N ALA A 110 -8.33 -14.88 -12.14
CA ALA A 110 -8.50 -14.22 -13.42
C ALA A 110 -7.85 -12.82 -13.44
N GLU A 111 -7.91 -12.09 -12.33
CA GLU A 111 -7.26 -10.80 -12.17
C GLU A 111 -5.73 -10.95 -12.11
N HIS A 112 -5.22 -12.01 -11.46
CA HIS A 112 -3.80 -12.36 -11.44
C HIS A 112 -3.26 -12.61 -12.86
N GLU A 113 -3.99 -13.38 -13.69
CA GLU A 113 -3.61 -13.62 -15.09
C GLU A 113 -3.60 -12.33 -15.94
N LEU A 114 -4.50 -11.39 -15.66
CA LEU A 114 -4.54 -10.10 -16.33
C LEU A 114 -3.40 -9.16 -15.89
N MET A 115 -3.02 -9.20 -14.63
CA MET A 115 -1.93 -8.37 -14.09
C MET A 115 -0.56 -8.83 -14.57
N ASN A 116 -0.34 -10.12 -14.72
CA ASN A 116 0.95 -10.71 -15.08
C ASN A 116 1.51 -10.21 -16.43
N PRO A 117 0.73 -10.16 -17.54
CA PRO A 117 1.23 -9.57 -18.78
C PRO A 117 1.35 -8.05 -18.72
N ALA A 118 0.54 -7.37 -17.91
CA ALA A 118 0.62 -5.90 -17.77
C ALA A 118 1.92 -5.46 -17.07
N THR A 119 2.36 -6.19 -16.05
CA THR A 119 3.61 -5.90 -15.34
C THR A 119 4.85 -6.18 -16.18
N ALA A 120 4.78 -7.14 -17.11
CA ALA A 120 5.88 -7.45 -18.02
C ALA A 120 6.18 -6.33 -19.03
N TRP A 121 5.23 -5.42 -19.25
CA TRP A 121 5.31 -4.32 -20.21
C TRP A 121 5.40 -2.93 -19.56
N LEU A 122 5.59 -2.87 -18.24
CA LEU A 122 5.84 -1.58 -17.60
C LEU A 122 7.15 -1.00 -18.17
N PRO A 123 7.11 0.21 -18.76
CA PRO A 123 8.33 0.85 -19.22
C PRO A 123 9.29 1.01 -18.04
N GLU A 124 10.59 0.93 -18.32
CA GLU A 124 11.60 1.26 -17.31
C GLU A 124 11.23 2.61 -16.71
N SER A 125 10.89 2.61 -15.41
CA SER A 125 10.58 3.85 -14.71
C SER A 125 11.89 4.53 -14.31
N ASP A 126 11.94 5.85 -14.42
CA ASP A 126 13.08 6.64 -13.96
C ASP A 126 13.22 6.65 -12.42
N GLY A 127 12.25 6.03 -11.72
CA GLY A 127 12.22 5.94 -10.26
C GLY A 127 12.56 4.55 -9.76
N ASN A 128 13.62 4.45 -8.96
CA ASN A 128 13.98 3.23 -8.25
C ASN A 128 13.82 3.45 -6.75
N MET A 129 13.23 2.48 -6.07
CA MET A 129 13.14 2.47 -4.63
C MET A 129 13.97 1.30 -4.07
N LEU A 130 14.92 1.63 -3.19
CA LEU A 130 15.69 0.64 -2.45
C LEU A 130 15.01 0.38 -1.09
N HIS A 131 14.69 -0.89 -0.80
CA HIS A 131 14.11 -1.28 0.47
C HIS A 131 14.79 -2.56 1.01
N LEU A 132 14.62 -2.83 2.30
CA LEU A 132 15.28 -3.95 3.00
C LEU A 132 14.63 -5.31 2.74
N GLY A 133 13.73 -5.44 1.78
CA GLY A 133 13.02 -6.67 1.45
C GLY A 133 11.80 -6.95 2.34
N SER A 134 11.54 -6.15 3.37
CA SER A 134 10.34 -6.28 4.19
C SER A 134 9.22 -5.36 3.69
N PHE A 135 7.96 -5.77 3.88
CA PHE A 135 6.80 -4.95 3.54
C PHE A 135 6.81 -3.60 4.28
N ALA A 136 7.22 -3.59 5.54
CA ALA A 136 7.34 -2.37 6.33
C ALA A 136 8.35 -1.38 5.73
N SER A 137 9.51 -1.84 5.27
CA SER A 137 10.51 -0.95 4.65
C SER A 137 10.06 -0.44 3.28
N PHE A 138 9.30 -1.23 2.51
CA PHE A 138 8.70 -0.80 1.26
C PHE A 138 7.67 0.32 1.48
N VAL A 139 6.74 0.12 2.40
CA VAL A 139 5.71 1.13 2.72
C VAL A 139 6.34 2.39 3.30
N GLY A 140 7.31 2.25 4.21
CA GLY A 140 8.04 3.41 4.74
C GLY A 140 8.74 4.23 3.65
N GLY A 141 9.28 3.57 2.62
CA GLY A 141 9.82 4.23 1.44
C GLY A 141 8.77 4.99 0.64
N LEU A 142 7.60 4.39 0.41
CA LEU A 142 6.47 5.05 -0.28
C LEU A 142 5.96 6.28 0.49
N GLU A 143 5.80 6.16 1.81
CA GLU A 143 5.38 7.27 2.67
C GLU A 143 6.41 8.41 2.68
N ALA A 144 7.69 8.07 2.74
CA ALA A 144 8.76 9.06 2.65
C ALA A 144 8.74 9.79 1.30
N ALA A 145 8.54 9.06 0.19
CA ALA A 145 8.43 9.64 -1.14
C ALA A 145 7.18 10.54 -1.28
N ALA A 146 6.02 10.08 -0.81
CA ALA A 146 4.79 10.87 -0.79
C ALA A 146 4.93 12.13 0.07
N GLY A 147 5.53 12.00 1.26
CA GLY A 147 5.81 13.13 2.14
C GLY A 147 6.80 14.15 1.54
N ALA A 148 7.81 13.67 0.81
CA ALA A 148 8.74 14.52 0.10
C ALA A 148 8.06 15.32 -1.02
N ALA A 149 7.23 14.66 -1.84
CA ALA A 149 6.49 15.31 -2.92
C ALA A 149 5.50 16.37 -2.39
N GLU A 150 4.82 16.09 -1.29
CA GLU A 150 3.94 17.07 -0.65
C GLU A 150 4.74 18.24 -0.06
N GLY A 151 5.90 17.97 0.55
CA GLY A 151 6.82 18.98 1.06
C GLY A 151 7.32 19.90 -0.05
N GLU A 152 7.70 19.34 -1.20
CA GLU A 152 8.13 20.10 -2.38
C GLU A 152 7.00 21.00 -2.88
N ARG A 153 5.77 20.50 -3.00
CA ARG A 153 4.60 21.29 -3.42
C ARG A 153 4.35 22.47 -2.48
N LYS A 154 4.45 22.25 -1.16
CA LYS A 154 4.27 23.32 -0.16
C LYS A 154 5.38 24.35 -0.22
N SER A 155 6.62 23.92 -0.38
CA SER A 155 7.76 24.83 -0.58
C SER A 155 7.60 25.67 -1.86
N ALA A 156 7.13 25.08 -2.94
CA ALA A 156 6.86 25.77 -4.20
C ALA A 156 5.82 26.89 -4.03
N VAL A 157 4.77 26.67 -3.25
CA VAL A 157 3.77 27.71 -2.93
C VAL A 157 4.39 28.87 -2.18
N VAL A 158 5.23 28.61 -1.17
CA VAL A 158 5.92 29.67 -0.41
C VAL A 158 6.87 30.47 -1.32
N VAL A 159 7.64 29.78 -2.17
CA VAL A 159 8.54 30.43 -3.12
C VAL A 159 7.76 31.29 -4.11
N THR A 160 6.67 30.77 -4.67
CA THR A 160 5.82 31.55 -5.59
C THR A 160 5.24 32.79 -4.93
N ALA A 161 4.73 32.66 -3.70
CA ALA A 161 4.24 33.78 -2.91
C ALA A 161 5.35 34.81 -2.66
N SER A 162 6.57 34.38 -2.33
CA SER A 162 7.72 35.29 -2.12
C SER A 162 8.07 36.12 -3.36
N VAL A 163 8.03 35.47 -4.54
CA VAL A 163 8.28 36.15 -5.82
C VAL A 163 7.21 37.20 -6.10
N LEU A 164 5.94 36.86 -5.94
CA LEU A 164 4.81 37.78 -6.16
C LEU A 164 4.91 39.01 -5.22
N ILE A 165 5.15 38.79 -3.92
CA ILE A 165 5.30 39.85 -2.93
C ILE A 165 6.50 40.70 -3.23
N SER A 166 7.63 40.11 -3.64
CA SER A 166 8.85 40.84 -4.01
C SER A 166 8.62 41.72 -5.24
N CYS A 167 7.88 41.22 -6.24
CA CYS A 167 7.53 42.03 -7.41
C CYS A 167 6.66 43.24 -7.03
N VAL A 168 5.63 43.05 -6.22
CA VAL A 168 4.75 44.12 -5.74
C VAL A 168 5.54 45.15 -4.94
N LEU A 169 6.37 44.71 -4.00
CA LEU A 169 7.23 45.57 -3.22
C LEU A 169 8.23 46.35 -4.09
N GLY A 170 8.84 45.69 -5.07
CA GLY A 170 9.76 46.32 -6.02
C GLY A 170 9.10 47.43 -6.81
N VAL A 171 7.88 47.22 -7.31
CA VAL A 171 7.10 48.25 -8.01
C VAL A 171 6.79 49.44 -7.07
N LEU A 172 6.28 49.18 -5.87
CA LEU A 172 5.96 50.20 -4.90
C LEU A 172 7.18 51.04 -4.50
N LEU A 173 8.30 50.39 -4.21
CA LEU A 173 9.56 51.06 -3.87
C LEU A 173 10.09 51.88 -5.01
N THR A 174 9.95 51.44 -6.25
CA THR A 174 10.34 52.22 -7.43
C THR A 174 9.47 53.46 -7.59
N LEU A 175 8.16 53.33 -7.45
CA LEU A 175 7.21 54.45 -7.55
C LEU A 175 7.37 55.49 -6.45
N THR A 176 7.78 55.08 -5.24
CA THR A 176 8.01 55.98 -4.10
C THR A 176 9.46 56.52 -4.02
N GLY A 177 10.34 56.09 -4.91
CA GLY A 177 11.77 56.44 -4.84
C GLY A 177 12.53 55.73 -3.69
N GLY A 178 11.86 54.83 -2.95
CA GLY A 178 12.43 54.14 -1.80
C GLY A 178 13.50 53.10 -2.16
N LEU A 179 13.55 52.67 -3.42
CA LEU A 179 14.55 51.69 -3.87
C LEU A 179 15.99 52.21 -3.76
N ALA A 180 16.19 53.52 -3.98
CA ALA A 180 17.51 54.15 -3.90
C ALA A 180 18.03 54.29 -2.45
N THR A 181 17.15 54.24 -1.46
CA THR A 181 17.49 54.39 -0.03
C THR A 181 17.62 53.06 0.69
N LEU A 182 17.28 51.93 0.05
CA LEU A 182 17.30 50.60 0.67
C LEU A 182 18.76 50.09 0.78
N PRO A 183 19.22 49.79 1.99
CA PRO A 183 20.56 49.23 2.17
C PRO A 183 20.59 47.75 1.69
N LEU A 184 21.67 47.38 0.99
CA LEU A 184 21.88 46.04 0.47
C LEU A 184 21.67 44.94 1.52
N PRO A 185 22.12 45.07 2.79
CA PRO A 185 21.87 44.06 3.82
C PRO A 185 20.37 43.80 4.11
N ALA A 186 19.51 44.80 3.97
CA ALA A 186 18.07 44.63 4.18
C ALA A 186 17.44 43.70 3.10
N LEU A 187 17.87 43.81 1.85
CA LEU A 187 17.44 42.94 0.76
C LEU A 187 17.93 41.51 0.97
N VAL A 188 19.16 41.32 1.43
CA VAL A 188 19.71 39.99 1.74
C VAL A 188 18.94 39.34 2.89
N LEU A 189 18.67 40.08 3.97
CA LEU A 189 17.89 39.58 5.09
C LEU A 189 16.44 39.21 4.71
N TYR A 190 15.81 40.06 3.88
CA TYR A 190 14.49 39.78 3.34
C TYR A 190 14.46 38.43 2.55
N GLN A 191 15.41 38.24 1.65
CA GLN A 191 15.51 37.03 0.85
C GLN A 191 15.84 35.82 1.73
N ALA A 192 16.73 35.94 2.71
CA ALA A 192 17.08 34.89 3.65
C ALA A 192 15.87 34.47 4.47
N ALA A 193 15.01 35.39 4.91
CA ALA A 193 13.79 35.09 5.64
C ALA A 193 12.84 34.23 4.81
N TRP A 194 12.66 34.50 3.52
CA TRP A 194 11.85 33.68 2.62
C TRP A 194 12.44 32.28 2.40
N CYS A 195 13.78 32.18 2.26
CA CYS A 195 14.45 30.88 2.17
C CYS A 195 14.20 30.03 3.42
N VAL A 196 14.33 30.61 4.61
CA VAL A 196 14.06 29.94 5.88
C VAL A 196 12.61 29.52 5.98
N LEU A 197 11.65 30.36 5.60
CA LEU A 197 10.23 30.02 5.58
C LEU A 197 9.94 28.85 4.62
N ALA A 198 10.51 28.85 3.42
CA ALA A 198 10.33 27.77 2.45
C ALA A 198 10.90 26.43 2.95
N MET A 199 11.95 26.44 3.76
CA MET A 199 12.53 25.24 4.38
C MET A 199 11.72 24.73 5.58
N ILE A 200 11.21 25.65 6.40
CA ILE A 200 10.57 25.28 7.67
C ILE A 200 9.07 25.02 7.49
N PHE A 201 8.40 25.70 6.57
CA PHE A 201 6.94 25.58 6.39
C PHE A 201 6.45 24.14 6.16
N PRO A 202 7.12 23.30 5.36
CA PRO A 202 6.71 21.89 5.20
C PRO A 202 6.82 21.06 6.48
N LEU A 203 7.70 21.45 7.41
CA LEU A 203 7.94 20.70 8.65
C LEU A 203 6.83 20.91 9.70
N PHE A 204 6.22 22.10 9.73
CA PHE A 204 5.18 22.43 10.71
C PHE A 204 3.82 21.74 10.48
N GLN A 205 3.61 21.14 9.32
CA GLN A 205 2.31 20.52 8.96
C GLN A 205 2.32 18.98 9.02
N ARG A 206 3.33 18.39 9.62
CA ARG A 206 3.44 16.92 9.78
C ARG A 206 2.65 16.37 10.96
N TYR A 207 1.81 17.18 11.63
CA TYR A 207 0.97 16.75 12.76
C TYR A 207 -0.49 17.09 12.53
#